data_5e0d49c3c9ea4a9218db6ebc35a02c50
#
_entry.id   5e0d49c3c9ea4a9218db6ebc35a02c50
#
_cell.length_a   1.000
_cell.length_b   1.000
_cell.length_c   1.000
_cell.angle_alpha   90.00
_cell.angle_beta   90.00
_cell.angle_gamma   90.00
#
_symmetry.space_group_name_H-M   'P 1'
#
loop_
_entity.id
_entity.type
_entity.pdbx_description
1 polymer ?
#
loop_
_entity_poly.entity_id
_entity_poly.type
_entity_poly.pdbx_seq_one_letter_code
_entity_poly.pdbx_strand_id
1 'polypeptide(L)'
;NYYNSIKWMATASDDLYVPDYIDMLRVAFTFKFSRGKFSDLVALLSGRNFETRSYEDSIAESSYAKLSEGLEAFVNQTNYQRFVMIIKSTGLVSKKLISSQNSLNFAYALYLKLREDGMGEAESQGYVKRWMVMSMFIGRYSGSAESHIDEDIKQINEKGIKAYLKQMEQA
;
A
#
# COMPACT_ATOMS: atom_id res chain seq x y z
N ASN A 1 11.54 10.91 -13.51
CA ASN A 1 10.25 11.55 -13.73
C ASN A 1 9.11 10.55 -13.47
N TYR A 2 8.32 10.76 -12.44
CA TYR A 2 7.24 9.87 -12.00
C TYR A 2 6.20 9.58 -13.09
N TYR A 3 5.93 10.54 -13.97
CA TYR A 3 5.03 10.35 -15.11
C TYR A 3 5.44 9.18 -16.01
N ASN A 4 6.71 9.12 -16.38
CA ASN A 4 7.23 8.03 -17.20
C ASN A 4 7.20 6.69 -16.45
N SER A 5 7.42 6.71 -15.14
CA SER A 5 7.33 5.52 -14.29
C SER A 5 5.91 4.96 -14.27
N ILE A 6 4.90 5.80 -14.06
CA ILE A 6 3.48 5.38 -14.05
C ILE A 6 3.08 4.78 -15.41
N LYS A 7 3.46 5.42 -16.49
CA LYS A 7 3.18 4.91 -17.85
C LYS A 7 3.85 3.56 -18.09
N TRP A 8 5.09 3.40 -17.67
CA TRP A 8 5.80 2.11 -17.76
C TRP A 8 5.11 1.03 -16.93
N MET A 9 4.64 1.35 -15.73
CA MET A 9 3.98 0.41 -14.82
C MET A 9 2.72 -0.21 -15.44
N ALA A 10 1.89 0.59 -16.10
CA ALA A 10 0.71 0.09 -16.80
C ALA A 10 1.09 -0.95 -17.86
N THR A 11 2.08 -0.65 -18.70
CA THR A 11 2.57 -1.57 -19.73
C THR A 11 3.17 -2.83 -19.12
N ALA A 12 4.01 -2.70 -18.09
CA ALA A 12 4.70 -3.82 -17.45
C ALA A 12 3.75 -4.80 -16.73
N SER A 13 2.56 -4.35 -16.36
CA SER A 13 1.54 -5.18 -15.72
C SER A 13 0.49 -5.73 -16.68
N ASP A 14 0.63 -5.54 -17.99
CA ASP A 14 -0.42 -5.85 -18.97
C ASP A 14 -1.78 -5.18 -18.60
N ASP A 15 -1.71 -3.95 -18.11
CA ASP A 15 -2.85 -3.16 -17.62
C ASP A 15 -3.60 -3.76 -16.42
N LEU A 16 -3.04 -4.73 -15.72
CA LEU A 16 -3.63 -5.29 -14.50
C LEU A 16 -3.60 -4.29 -13.34
N TYR A 17 -2.52 -3.52 -13.25
CA TYR A 17 -2.35 -2.45 -12.27
C TYR A 17 -1.94 -1.16 -12.95
N VAL A 18 -2.86 -0.20 -13.00
CA VAL A 18 -2.67 1.10 -13.66
C VAL A 18 -2.84 2.21 -12.62
N PRO A 19 -1.82 2.42 -11.77
CA PRO A 19 -1.90 3.44 -10.73
C PRO A 19 -1.82 4.85 -11.32
N ASP A 20 -2.59 5.77 -10.77
CA ASP A 20 -2.45 7.20 -11.00
C ASP A 20 -1.56 7.85 -9.90
N TYR A 21 -1.41 9.18 -9.95
CA TYR A 21 -0.63 9.91 -8.94
C TYR A 21 -1.20 9.79 -7.54
N ILE A 22 -2.52 9.73 -7.41
CA ILE A 22 -3.18 9.58 -6.11
C ILE A 22 -2.94 8.20 -5.56
N ASP A 23 -3.03 7.16 -6.39
CA ASP A 23 -2.69 5.79 -6.00
C ASP A 23 -1.24 5.69 -5.52
N MET A 24 -0.31 6.29 -6.24
CA MET A 24 1.11 6.34 -5.87
C MET A 24 1.30 6.99 -4.48
N LEU A 25 0.65 8.13 -4.24
CA LEU A 25 0.70 8.82 -2.95
C LEU A 25 0.08 7.96 -1.83
N ARG A 26 -1.05 7.30 -2.10
CA ARG A 26 -1.69 6.40 -1.13
C ARG A 26 -0.79 5.25 -0.73
N VAL A 27 -0.18 4.59 -1.70
CA VAL A 27 0.74 3.46 -1.44
C VAL A 27 1.95 3.92 -0.63
N ALA A 28 2.62 4.99 -1.07
CA ALA A 28 3.79 5.53 -0.39
C ALA A 28 3.47 5.97 1.04
N PHE A 29 2.34 6.63 1.24
CA PHE A 29 1.89 7.08 2.56
C PHE A 29 1.56 5.91 3.49
N THR A 30 0.74 4.98 3.05
CA THR A 30 0.37 3.79 3.83
C THR A 30 1.61 2.97 4.20
N PHE A 31 2.51 2.78 3.26
CA PHE A 31 3.76 2.04 3.45
C PHE A 31 4.68 2.69 4.50
N LYS A 32 4.93 3.99 4.36
CA LYS A 32 5.93 4.68 5.20
C LYS A 32 5.39 5.21 6.52
N PHE A 33 4.12 5.57 6.58
CA PHE A 33 3.52 6.23 7.76
C PHE A 33 2.56 5.31 8.54
N SER A 34 2.25 4.14 8.02
CA SER A 34 1.27 3.21 8.63
C SER A 34 -0.08 3.88 8.90
N ARG A 35 -0.56 4.65 7.94
CA ARG A 35 -1.83 5.38 7.98
C ARG A 35 -2.53 5.29 6.64
N GLY A 36 -3.87 5.29 6.65
CA GLY A 36 -4.69 5.21 5.45
C GLY A 36 -5.41 6.50 5.06
N LYS A 37 -5.51 7.47 5.97
CA LYS A 37 -6.30 8.69 5.75
C LYS A 37 -5.46 9.80 5.12
N PHE A 38 -5.85 10.25 3.93
CA PHE A 38 -5.14 11.33 3.21
C PHE A 38 -5.09 12.66 3.97
N SER A 39 -6.10 12.95 4.77
CA SER A 39 -6.07 14.13 5.63
C SER A 39 -4.88 14.13 6.59
N ASP A 40 -4.46 12.98 7.06
CA ASP A 40 -3.27 12.83 7.90
C ASP A 40 -1.99 13.13 7.12
N LEU A 41 -1.91 12.74 5.85
CA LEU A 41 -0.77 13.10 4.99
C LEU A 41 -0.65 14.60 4.82
N VAL A 42 -1.75 15.28 4.48
CA VAL A 42 -1.78 16.73 4.33
C VAL A 42 -1.36 17.41 5.62
N ALA A 43 -1.87 16.96 6.75
CA ALA A 43 -1.51 17.51 8.07
C ALA A 43 -0.02 17.34 8.37
N LEU A 44 0.56 16.17 8.13
CA LEU A 44 1.99 15.89 8.36
C LEU A 44 2.89 16.72 7.45
N LEU A 45 2.55 16.85 6.18
CA LEU A 45 3.30 17.71 5.24
C LEU A 45 3.21 19.18 5.57
N SER A 46 2.15 19.59 6.29
CA SER A 46 2.01 20.95 6.85
C SER A 46 2.74 21.13 8.19
N GLY A 47 3.33 20.08 8.73
CA GLY A 47 4.09 20.10 9.98
C GLY A 47 3.27 19.78 11.24
N ARG A 48 2.07 19.21 11.11
CA ARG A 48 1.22 18.89 12.26
C ARG A 48 1.86 17.86 13.17
N ASN A 49 2.04 18.21 14.43
CA ASN A 49 2.34 17.29 15.51
C ASN A 49 1.02 16.79 16.13
N PHE A 50 0.72 15.48 15.97
CA PHE A 50 -0.55 14.92 16.45
C PHE A 50 -0.62 14.82 17.98
N GLU A 51 0.51 14.80 18.68
CA GLU A 51 0.57 14.73 20.14
C GLU A 51 0.33 16.10 20.75
N THR A 52 1.10 17.09 20.32
CA THR A 52 1.03 18.48 20.86
C THR A 52 -0.02 19.33 20.18
N ARG A 53 -0.54 18.90 19.04
CA ARG A 53 -1.47 19.65 18.16
C ARG A 53 -0.91 20.97 17.64
N SER A 54 0.40 21.18 17.71
CA SER A 54 1.12 22.32 17.14
C SER A 54 1.63 22.02 15.73
N TYR A 55 2.20 23.03 15.08
CA TYR A 55 2.84 22.91 13.78
C TYR A 55 4.34 23.14 13.93
N GLU A 56 5.15 22.25 13.36
CA GLU A 56 6.61 22.23 13.49
C GLU A 56 7.24 21.97 12.12
N ASP A 57 8.18 22.82 11.71
CA ASP A 57 8.88 22.68 10.42
C ASP A 57 9.66 21.34 10.33
N SER A 58 10.22 20.86 11.44
CA SER A 58 10.92 19.57 11.50
C SER A 58 10.02 18.39 11.15
N ILE A 59 8.74 18.44 11.51
CA ILE A 59 7.76 17.41 11.14
C ILE A 59 7.45 17.46 9.66
N ALA A 60 7.28 18.67 9.09
CA ALA A 60 7.08 18.84 7.65
C ALA A 60 8.28 18.29 6.87
N GLU A 61 9.51 18.67 7.22
CA GLU A 61 10.73 18.23 6.55
C GLU A 61 10.91 16.71 6.63
N SER A 62 10.77 16.11 7.82
CA SER A 62 10.87 14.66 7.99
C SER A 62 9.77 13.92 7.25
N SER A 63 8.57 14.47 7.19
CA SER A 63 7.44 13.87 6.46
C SER A 63 7.67 13.90 4.95
N TYR A 64 8.19 14.99 4.39
CA TYR A 64 8.58 15.05 2.98
C TYR A 64 9.67 14.04 2.64
N ALA A 65 10.71 13.92 3.47
CA ALA A 65 11.78 12.96 3.28
C ALA A 65 11.24 11.52 3.27
N LYS A 66 10.40 11.20 4.22
CA LYS A 66 9.77 9.88 4.37
C LYS A 66 8.84 9.53 3.21
N LEU A 67 8.03 10.51 2.76
CA LEU A 67 7.17 10.34 1.60
C LEU A 67 8.01 10.10 0.33
N SER A 68 9.11 10.84 0.16
CA SER A 68 10.02 10.66 -0.97
C SER A 68 10.59 9.24 -1.03
N GLU A 69 11.02 8.69 0.11
CA GLU A 69 11.47 7.30 0.19
C GLU A 69 10.36 6.32 -0.24
N GLY A 70 9.12 6.56 0.18
CA GLY A 70 7.97 5.75 -0.20
C GLY A 70 7.68 5.81 -1.70
N LEU A 71 7.79 6.99 -2.30
CA LEU A 71 7.61 7.18 -3.74
C LEU A 71 8.72 6.48 -4.54
N GLU A 72 9.96 6.56 -4.09
CA GLU A 72 11.09 5.85 -4.71
C GLU A 72 10.90 4.34 -4.67
N ALA A 73 10.46 3.80 -3.53
CA ALA A 73 10.15 2.38 -3.41
C ALA A 73 8.99 1.95 -4.32
N PHE A 74 7.96 2.79 -4.44
CA PHE A 74 6.81 2.55 -5.31
C PHE A 74 7.22 2.41 -6.79
N VAL A 75 8.05 3.32 -7.29
CA VAL A 75 8.49 3.34 -8.71
C VAL A 75 9.68 2.44 -9.00
N ASN A 76 10.23 1.78 -7.98
CA ASN A 76 11.33 0.86 -8.15
C ASN A 76 10.89 -0.32 -9.02
N GLN A 77 11.60 -0.54 -10.13
CA GLN A 77 11.22 -1.55 -11.12
C GLN A 77 11.19 -2.97 -10.55
N THR A 78 12.15 -3.33 -9.72
CA THR A 78 12.22 -4.65 -9.10
C THR A 78 11.04 -4.88 -8.15
N ASN A 79 10.75 -3.92 -7.29
CA ASN A 79 9.59 -3.99 -6.38
C ASN A 79 8.29 -4.15 -7.17
N TYR A 80 8.12 -3.33 -8.18
CA TYR A 80 6.91 -3.35 -8.98
C TYR A 80 6.74 -4.65 -9.76
N GLN A 81 7.79 -5.14 -10.41
CA GLN A 81 7.75 -6.42 -11.15
C GLN A 81 7.41 -7.59 -10.23
N ARG A 82 7.98 -7.63 -9.03
CA ARG A 82 7.66 -8.66 -8.03
C ARG A 82 6.21 -8.57 -7.58
N PHE A 83 5.69 -7.36 -7.39
CA PHE A 83 4.27 -7.17 -7.08
C PHE A 83 3.36 -7.63 -8.22
N VAL A 84 3.68 -7.32 -9.47
CA VAL A 84 2.94 -7.82 -10.65
C VAL A 84 2.94 -9.35 -10.69
N MET A 85 4.04 -10.00 -10.35
CA MET A 85 4.09 -11.46 -10.24
C MET A 85 3.13 -11.99 -9.16
N ILE A 86 2.98 -11.29 -8.05
CA ILE A 86 1.99 -11.64 -7.02
C ILE A 86 0.58 -11.57 -7.60
N ILE A 87 0.22 -10.47 -8.28
CA ILE A 87 -1.10 -10.33 -8.93
C ILE A 87 -1.35 -11.49 -9.89
N LYS A 88 -0.43 -11.76 -10.79
CA LYS A 88 -0.56 -12.86 -11.78
C LYS A 88 -0.69 -14.22 -11.12
N SER A 89 -0.01 -14.45 -10.01
CA SER A 89 -0.07 -15.70 -9.26
C SER A 89 -1.43 -15.97 -8.58
N THR A 90 -2.26 -14.95 -8.41
CA THR A 90 -3.62 -15.12 -7.87
C THR A 90 -4.61 -15.73 -8.86
N GLY A 91 -4.27 -15.76 -10.14
CA GLY A 91 -5.20 -16.08 -11.22
C GLY A 91 -6.02 -14.87 -11.70
N LEU A 92 -5.85 -13.70 -11.10
CA LEU A 92 -6.50 -12.44 -11.52
C LEU A 92 -5.74 -11.85 -12.72
N VAL A 93 -5.78 -12.55 -13.84
CA VAL A 93 -5.01 -12.24 -15.05
C VAL A 93 -5.73 -11.29 -16.02
N SER A 94 -6.87 -10.81 -15.63
CA SER A 94 -7.67 -9.86 -16.43
C SER A 94 -8.19 -8.74 -15.52
N LYS A 95 -8.15 -7.51 -16.01
CA LYS A 95 -8.68 -6.35 -15.28
C LYS A 95 -10.15 -6.52 -14.87
N LYS A 96 -10.91 -7.31 -15.63
CA LYS A 96 -12.32 -7.63 -15.30
C LYS A 96 -12.47 -8.46 -14.03
N LEU A 97 -11.44 -9.21 -13.65
CA LEU A 97 -11.41 -10.01 -12.42
C LEU A 97 -10.96 -9.21 -11.20
N ILE A 98 -10.30 -8.06 -11.43
CA ILE A 98 -9.84 -7.19 -10.37
C ILE A 98 -10.97 -6.22 -10.01
N SER A 99 -11.59 -6.44 -8.86
CA SER A 99 -12.75 -5.68 -8.42
C SER A 99 -12.43 -4.39 -7.65
N SER A 100 -11.18 -4.20 -7.23
CA SER A 100 -10.80 -3.09 -6.35
C SER A 100 -9.39 -2.59 -6.57
N GLN A 101 -9.27 -1.35 -7.02
CA GLN A 101 -8.00 -0.63 -7.10
C GLN A 101 -7.39 -0.39 -5.70
N ASN A 102 -8.24 -0.14 -4.70
CA ASN A 102 -7.79 0.04 -3.31
C ASN A 102 -7.18 -1.24 -2.73
N SER A 103 -7.69 -2.42 -3.08
CA SER A 103 -7.10 -3.70 -2.70
C SER A 103 -5.70 -3.87 -3.30
N LEU A 104 -5.49 -3.48 -4.55
CA LEU A 104 -4.17 -3.50 -5.19
C LEU A 104 -3.22 -2.51 -4.53
N ASN A 105 -3.67 -1.29 -4.28
CA ASN A 105 -2.87 -0.26 -3.62
C ASN A 105 -2.42 -0.72 -2.23
N PHE A 106 -3.34 -1.22 -1.42
CA PHE A 106 -3.00 -1.72 -0.09
C PHE A 106 -2.09 -2.94 -0.14
N ALA A 107 -2.33 -3.88 -1.05
CA ALA A 107 -1.48 -5.05 -1.23
C ALA A 107 -0.05 -4.66 -1.60
N TYR A 108 0.14 -3.66 -2.45
CA TYR A 108 1.48 -3.17 -2.79
C TYR A 108 2.15 -2.48 -1.59
N ALA A 109 1.43 -1.63 -0.87
CA ALA A 109 1.94 -1.02 0.36
C ALA A 109 2.35 -2.07 1.39
N LEU A 110 1.53 -3.10 1.57
CA LEU A 110 1.82 -4.22 2.47
C LEU A 110 3.07 -5.00 2.03
N TYR A 111 3.21 -5.30 0.75
CA TYR A 111 4.41 -5.95 0.22
C TYR A 111 5.67 -5.14 0.53
N LEU A 112 5.67 -3.85 0.22
CA LEU A 112 6.81 -2.96 0.49
C LEU A 112 7.14 -2.93 1.99
N LYS A 113 6.13 -2.85 2.85
CA LYS A 113 6.29 -2.83 4.30
C LYS A 113 6.87 -4.13 4.84
N LEU A 114 6.34 -5.27 4.45
CA LEU A 114 6.85 -6.58 4.91
C LEU A 114 8.30 -6.79 4.49
N ARG A 115 8.67 -6.36 3.28
CA ARG A 115 10.05 -6.43 2.80
C ARG A 115 10.98 -5.49 3.57
N GLU A 116 10.55 -4.28 3.85
CA GLU A 116 11.33 -3.32 4.66
C GLU A 116 11.53 -3.83 6.09
N ASP A 117 10.52 -4.48 6.66
CA ASP A 117 10.58 -5.10 7.99
C ASP A 117 11.46 -6.36 8.06
N GLY A 118 12.04 -6.77 6.94
CA GLY A 118 12.99 -7.89 6.86
C GLY A 118 12.39 -9.26 6.55
N MET A 119 11.09 -9.33 6.25
CA MET A 119 10.46 -10.60 5.85
C MET A 119 11.02 -11.08 4.51
N GLY A 120 11.23 -12.40 4.37
CA GLY A 120 11.71 -13.01 3.13
C GLY A 120 10.77 -12.82 1.96
N GLU A 121 11.32 -12.86 0.73
CA GLU A 121 10.54 -12.61 -0.49
C GLU A 121 9.36 -13.58 -0.65
N ALA A 122 9.61 -14.88 -0.56
CA ALA A 122 8.58 -15.90 -0.74
C ALA A 122 7.48 -15.81 0.33
N GLU A 123 7.84 -15.56 1.57
CA GLU A 123 6.90 -15.40 2.68
C GLU A 123 6.04 -14.14 2.51
N SER A 124 6.67 -13.02 2.15
CA SER A 124 5.96 -11.76 1.87
C SER A 124 4.97 -11.91 0.72
N GLN A 125 5.37 -12.54 -0.38
CA GLN A 125 4.49 -12.82 -1.51
C GLN A 125 3.28 -13.67 -1.10
N GLY A 126 3.49 -14.68 -0.27
CA GLY A 126 2.43 -15.56 0.22
C GLY A 126 1.35 -14.79 1.00
N TYR A 127 1.75 -13.96 1.95
CA TYR A 127 0.82 -13.15 2.74
C TYR A 127 0.11 -12.09 1.90
N VAL A 128 0.83 -11.40 1.03
CA VAL A 128 0.26 -10.36 0.16
C VAL A 128 -0.75 -10.95 -0.80
N LYS A 129 -0.46 -12.08 -1.41
CA LYS A 129 -1.38 -12.82 -2.27
C LYS A 129 -2.68 -13.17 -1.54
N ARG A 130 -2.59 -13.74 -0.36
CA ARG A 130 -3.76 -14.12 0.45
C ARG A 130 -4.58 -12.89 0.86
N TRP A 131 -3.90 -11.83 1.29
CA TRP A 131 -4.58 -10.57 1.63
C TRP A 131 -5.34 -9.99 0.44
N MET A 132 -4.69 -9.93 -0.73
CA MET A 132 -5.29 -9.42 -1.96
C MET A 132 -6.56 -10.18 -2.31
N VAL A 133 -6.50 -11.50 -2.35
CA VAL A 133 -7.65 -12.35 -2.67
C VAL A 133 -8.77 -12.19 -1.64
N MET A 134 -8.45 -12.25 -0.36
CA MET A 134 -9.41 -12.08 0.73
C MET A 134 -10.10 -10.72 0.66
N SER A 135 -9.33 -9.63 0.55
CA SER A 135 -9.87 -8.27 0.56
C SER A 135 -10.79 -7.99 -0.64
N MET A 136 -10.46 -8.54 -1.80
CA MET A 136 -11.33 -8.46 -2.99
C MET A 136 -12.59 -9.30 -2.84
N PHE A 137 -12.45 -10.52 -2.32
CA PHE A 137 -13.57 -11.44 -2.15
C PHE A 137 -14.64 -10.91 -1.20
N ILE A 138 -14.25 -10.32 -0.08
CA ILE A 138 -15.19 -9.75 0.90
C ILE A 138 -15.55 -8.29 0.62
N GLY A 139 -15.01 -7.66 -0.43
CA GLY A 139 -15.25 -6.25 -0.73
C GLY A 139 -14.75 -5.30 0.36
N ARG A 140 -13.62 -5.62 1.01
CA ARG A 140 -13.08 -4.91 2.19
C ARG A 140 -12.98 -3.40 1.96
N TYR A 141 -12.59 -2.98 0.77
CA TYR A 141 -12.33 -1.58 0.43
C TYR A 141 -13.36 -0.97 -0.52
N SER A 142 -14.53 -1.56 -0.62
CA SER A 142 -15.62 -1.06 -1.46
C SER A 142 -16.34 0.17 -0.88
N GLY A 143 -16.25 0.38 0.43
CA GLY A 143 -16.78 1.55 1.13
C GLY A 143 -15.87 1.92 2.29
N SER A 144 -15.75 3.21 2.60
CA SER A 144 -14.88 3.73 3.68
C SER A 144 -13.43 3.22 3.59
N ALA A 145 -12.88 3.15 2.38
CA ALA A 145 -11.60 2.51 2.09
C ALA A 145 -10.45 3.06 2.96
N GLU A 146 -10.35 4.38 3.12
CA GLU A 146 -9.30 5.00 3.93
C GLU A 146 -9.34 4.57 5.40
N SER A 147 -10.54 4.46 5.97
CA SER A 147 -10.71 4.03 7.36
C SER A 147 -10.36 2.56 7.54
N HIS A 148 -10.75 1.70 6.61
CA HIS A 148 -10.39 0.28 6.64
C HIS A 148 -8.89 0.06 6.43
N ILE A 149 -8.26 0.79 5.52
CA ILE A 149 -6.80 0.73 5.31
C ILE A 149 -6.07 1.20 6.58
N ASP A 150 -6.51 2.29 7.18
CA ASP A 150 -5.93 2.83 8.42
C ASP A 150 -6.02 1.81 9.57
N GLU A 151 -7.16 1.16 9.71
CA GLU A 151 -7.36 0.08 10.67
C GLU A 151 -6.48 -1.12 10.38
N ASP A 152 -6.50 -1.61 9.15
CA ASP A 152 -5.79 -2.82 8.76
C ASP A 152 -4.28 -2.68 8.94
N ILE A 153 -3.69 -1.55 8.55
CA ILE A 153 -2.25 -1.34 8.72
C ILE A 153 -1.85 -1.26 10.22
N LYS A 154 -2.70 -0.68 11.05
CA LYS A 154 -2.48 -0.65 12.50
C LYS A 154 -2.56 -2.04 13.11
N GLN A 155 -3.57 -2.81 12.78
CA GLN A 155 -3.73 -4.18 13.27
C GLN A 155 -2.59 -5.09 12.84
N ILE A 156 -2.11 -4.94 11.60
CA ILE A 156 -0.93 -5.68 11.11
C ILE A 156 0.32 -5.32 11.92
N ASN A 157 0.51 -4.03 12.22
CA ASN A 157 1.64 -3.59 13.04
C ASN A 157 1.58 -4.10 14.48
N GLU A 158 0.38 -4.19 15.06
CA GLU A 158 0.18 -4.63 16.44
C GLU A 158 0.24 -6.15 16.59
N LYS A 159 -0.43 -6.90 15.72
CA LYS A 159 -0.63 -8.35 15.82
C LYS A 159 0.31 -9.18 14.94
N GLY A 160 0.90 -8.54 13.93
CA GLY A 160 1.59 -9.22 12.84
C GLY A 160 0.64 -9.67 11.73
N ILE A 161 1.16 -9.72 10.50
CA ILE A 161 0.36 -10.09 9.31
C ILE A 161 -0.22 -11.51 9.43
N LYS A 162 0.52 -12.47 9.96
CA LYS A 162 0.07 -13.87 10.06
C LYS A 162 -1.20 -13.99 10.93
N ALA A 163 -1.17 -13.38 12.12
CA ALA A 163 -2.29 -13.46 13.06
C ALA A 163 -3.51 -12.69 12.56
N TYR A 164 -3.29 -11.48 12.06
CA TYR A 164 -4.39 -10.64 11.59
C TYR A 164 -5.04 -11.18 10.31
N LEU A 165 -4.25 -11.68 9.35
CA LEU A 165 -4.78 -12.31 8.15
C LEU A 165 -5.64 -13.54 8.49
N LYS A 166 -5.18 -14.38 9.42
CA LYS A 166 -5.97 -15.53 9.89
C LYS A 166 -7.30 -15.10 10.51
N GLN A 167 -7.28 -14.03 11.31
CA GLN A 167 -8.51 -13.45 11.88
C GLN A 167 -9.47 -13.00 10.78
N MET A 168 -8.98 -12.30 9.77
CA MET A 168 -9.79 -11.77 8.67
C MET A 168 -10.35 -12.86 7.75
N GLU A 169 -9.60 -13.94 7.53
CA GLU A 169 -10.07 -15.10 6.73
C GLU A 169 -11.15 -15.93 7.44
N GLN A 170 -11.25 -15.82 8.75
CA GLN A 170 -12.22 -16.55 9.57
C GLN A 170 -13.49 -15.73 9.90
N ALA A 171 -13.44 -14.43 9.63
CA ALA A 171 -14.56 -13.55 9.86
C ALA A 171 -15.60 -13.65 8.73
#